data_6f6d9851f371dae8635c887343e3ca73
#
_entry.id   6f6d9851f371dae8635c887343e3ca73
#
_cell.length_a   1.000
_cell.length_b   1.000
_cell.length_c   1.000
_cell.angle_alpha   90.00
_cell.angle_beta   90.00
_cell.angle_gamma   90.00
#
_symmetry.space_group_name_H-M   'P 1'
#
loop_
_entity.id
_entity.type
_entity.pdbx_description
1 polymer ?
#
loop_
_entity_poly.entity_id
_entity_poly.type
_entity_poly.pdbx_seq_one_letter_code
_entity_poly.pdbx_strand_id
1 'polypeptide(L)'
;GVQTCALPIYDVKKRGLPPEYNKFRFYTSEISHFSMEKSCHLMGLGYDSVVKVPVDSKMKMDLKALENLIAQDVKNGNIPVCAVATIGTTDYGSIDDVQKIRAICDKYGMWLHADAAYGSAVILSPDYKNRIGKLNLCDSVTVDFHKMFLMPISCSAVLAKDDANFEVFELHADYLNREEDEEDGYINLVGKSIQTTRRFDALKVLCAFQYYGADGYANIVNTTIENAHYLYEHLKADSAFQVFIEPEISSVVFRLDASDDVNKAVRRKLIHEDGVVIGQTVYDGKTCLKFTLLNPLVTHEKLDSLMAEIKRLGEISK
;
A
#
# COMPACT_ATOMS: atom_id res chain seq x y z
N GLY A 1 8.51 2.81 6.86
CA GLY A 1 8.39 4.01 6.03
C GLY A 1 8.48 5.32 6.83
N VAL A 2 7.63 5.52 7.82
CA VAL A 2 7.63 6.77 8.63
C VAL A 2 8.93 6.95 9.43
N GLN A 3 9.53 5.87 9.90
CA GLN A 3 10.82 5.95 10.62
C GLN A 3 11.94 6.51 9.73
N THR A 4 11.95 6.20 8.45
CA THR A 4 12.98 6.69 7.51
C THR A 4 12.78 8.15 7.10
N CYS A 5 11.59 8.73 7.28
CA CYS A 5 11.32 10.11 6.86
C CYS A 5 11.82 11.17 7.85
N ALA A 6 11.60 10.96 9.15
CA ALA A 6 11.93 11.96 10.17
C ALA A 6 13.38 11.85 10.68
N LEU A 7 13.93 10.64 10.76
CA LEU A 7 15.24 10.40 11.39
C LEU A 7 16.41 11.12 10.70
N PRO A 8 16.54 11.14 9.36
CA PRO A 8 17.67 11.81 8.71
C PRO A 8 17.61 13.34 8.82
N ILE A 9 16.41 13.92 8.92
CA ILE A 9 16.25 15.38 8.91
C ILE A 9 16.69 16.03 10.21
N TYR A 10 16.54 15.35 11.39
CA TYR A 10 16.70 15.95 12.72
C TYR A 10 17.77 15.31 13.60
N ASP A 11 18.64 14.45 13.08
CA ASP A 11 19.66 13.70 13.87
C ASP A 11 19.06 12.99 15.11
N VAL A 12 17.88 12.41 14.92
CA VAL A 12 17.10 11.75 15.98
C VAL A 12 17.87 10.59 16.60
N LYS A 13 18.78 9.95 15.84
CA LYS A 13 19.65 8.86 16.31
C LYS A 13 20.44 9.23 17.55
N LYS A 14 21.00 10.45 17.60
CA LYS A 14 21.86 10.91 18.70
C LYS A 14 21.13 11.73 19.74
N ARG A 15 20.16 12.54 19.30
CA ARG A 15 19.55 13.60 20.14
C ARG A 15 18.13 13.28 20.59
N GLY A 16 17.51 12.21 20.06
CA GLY A 16 16.09 11.95 20.23
C GLY A 16 15.23 12.92 19.43
N LEU A 17 13.93 12.90 19.67
CA LEU A 17 13.00 13.81 19.01
C LEU A 17 13.27 15.28 19.44
N PRO A 18 13.29 16.24 18.49
CA PRO A 18 13.47 17.64 18.82
C PRO A 18 12.24 18.15 19.61
N PRO A 19 12.37 19.29 20.35
CA PRO A 19 11.23 19.84 21.12
C PRO A 19 9.98 20.13 20.29
N GLU A 20 10.16 20.40 18.99
CA GLU A 20 9.08 20.70 18.04
C GLU A 20 8.41 19.47 17.45
N TYR A 21 8.71 18.26 17.92
CA TYR A 21 8.19 17.00 17.36
C TYR A 21 6.64 16.97 17.25
N ASN A 22 5.94 17.66 18.13
CA ASN A 22 4.48 17.77 18.13
C ASN A 22 3.94 18.60 16.94
N LYS A 23 4.80 19.35 16.25
CA LYS A 23 4.49 20.12 15.05
C LYS A 23 4.68 19.32 13.76
N PHE A 24 5.28 18.14 13.82
CA PHE A 24 5.51 17.33 12.62
C PHE A 24 4.20 16.87 12.01
N ARG A 25 4.13 16.94 10.66
CA ARG A 25 2.96 16.51 9.88
C ARG A 25 3.36 15.55 8.77
N PHE A 26 2.59 14.47 8.70
CA PHE A 26 2.72 13.40 7.70
C PHE A 26 1.40 13.31 6.94
N TYR A 27 1.43 13.45 5.63
CA TYR A 27 0.23 13.52 4.80
C TYR A 27 -0.03 12.20 4.10
N THR A 28 -1.21 11.61 4.30
CA THR A 28 -1.66 10.38 3.64
C THR A 28 -3.06 10.58 3.10
N SER A 29 -3.47 9.84 2.07
CA SER A 29 -4.89 9.86 1.71
C SER A 29 -5.73 9.32 2.87
N GLU A 30 -6.98 9.76 2.99
CA GLU A 30 -7.90 9.32 4.05
C GLU A 30 -8.19 7.80 3.99
N ILE A 31 -7.99 7.18 2.83
CA ILE A 31 -8.13 5.74 2.60
C ILE A 31 -6.81 4.97 2.60
N SER A 32 -5.68 5.61 2.95
CA SER A 32 -4.40 4.94 3.14
C SER A 32 -4.46 3.95 4.29
N HIS A 33 -3.56 2.99 4.26
CA HIS A 33 -3.48 1.97 5.30
C HIS A 33 -3.16 2.59 6.68
N PHE A 34 -3.84 2.13 7.72
CA PHE A 34 -3.69 2.63 9.10
C PHE A 34 -2.30 2.42 9.72
N SER A 35 -1.38 1.74 9.01
CA SER A 35 0.02 1.58 9.47
C SER A 35 0.74 2.90 9.67
N MET A 36 0.36 3.96 8.94
CA MET A 36 0.96 5.28 9.10
C MET A 36 0.66 5.87 10.47
N GLU A 37 -0.61 5.84 10.89
CA GLU A 37 -1.02 6.30 12.22
C GLU A 37 -0.38 5.45 13.33
N LYS A 38 -0.37 4.11 13.15
CA LYS A 38 0.31 3.22 14.11
C LYS A 38 1.79 3.52 14.23
N SER A 39 2.48 3.79 13.13
CA SER A 39 3.91 4.11 13.13
C SER A 39 4.16 5.44 13.85
N CYS A 40 3.39 6.48 13.57
CA CYS A 40 3.49 7.76 14.28
C CYS A 40 3.22 7.60 15.77
N HIS A 41 2.20 6.82 16.14
CA HIS A 41 1.92 6.52 17.54
C HIS A 41 3.09 5.80 18.25
N LEU A 42 3.65 4.76 17.62
CA LEU A 42 4.76 3.98 18.19
C LEU A 42 6.04 4.83 18.36
N MET A 43 6.24 5.82 17.48
CA MET A 43 7.37 6.75 17.56
C MET A 43 7.16 7.90 18.58
N GLY A 44 6.02 7.94 19.26
CA GLY A 44 5.68 8.99 20.20
C GLY A 44 5.23 10.32 19.55
N LEU A 45 4.95 10.32 18.26
CA LEU A 45 4.47 11.50 17.51
C LEU A 45 2.96 11.70 17.64
N GLY A 46 2.22 10.67 18.02
CA GLY A 46 0.76 10.68 18.14
C GLY A 46 0.03 10.56 16.78
N TYR A 47 -1.26 10.21 16.85
CA TYR A 47 -2.11 10.09 15.65
C TYR A 47 -2.35 11.43 14.96
N ASP A 48 -2.42 12.53 15.71
CA ASP A 48 -2.69 13.87 15.19
C ASP A 48 -1.55 14.42 14.31
N SER A 49 -0.38 13.77 14.30
CA SER A 49 0.69 14.08 13.36
C SER A 49 0.39 13.62 11.92
N VAL A 50 -0.59 12.71 11.75
CA VAL A 50 -1.01 12.23 10.44
C VAL A 50 -2.21 13.01 9.93
N VAL A 51 -1.99 13.76 8.87
CA VAL A 51 -3.01 14.59 8.21
C VAL A 51 -3.67 13.76 7.11
N LYS A 52 -4.97 13.52 7.22
CA LYS A 52 -5.74 12.80 6.22
C LYS A 52 -6.15 13.74 5.09
N VAL A 53 -5.67 13.44 3.90
CA VAL A 53 -5.98 14.17 2.67
C VAL A 53 -7.19 13.52 2.02
N PRO A 54 -8.25 14.28 1.67
CA PRO A 54 -9.39 13.76 0.93
C PRO A 54 -8.97 13.09 -0.37
N VAL A 55 -9.82 12.21 -0.88
CA VAL A 55 -9.63 11.58 -2.19
C VAL A 55 -10.53 12.19 -3.25
N ASP A 56 -10.12 12.05 -4.51
CA ASP A 56 -10.93 12.43 -5.67
C ASP A 56 -11.98 11.35 -6.01
N SER A 57 -12.76 11.56 -7.08
CA SER A 57 -13.77 10.62 -7.56
C SER A 57 -13.22 9.28 -8.04
N LYS A 58 -11.89 9.15 -8.18
CA LYS A 58 -11.18 7.91 -8.53
C LYS A 58 -10.51 7.26 -7.31
N MET A 59 -10.84 7.73 -6.12
CA MET A 59 -10.23 7.27 -4.86
C MET A 59 -8.70 7.43 -4.82
N LYS A 60 -8.19 8.52 -5.43
CA LYS A 60 -6.78 8.93 -5.35
C LYS A 60 -6.65 10.16 -4.47
N MET A 61 -5.50 10.37 -3.87
CA MET A 61 -5.22 11.57 -3.09
C MET A 61 -5.52 12.84 -3.91
N ASP A 62 -6.39 13.71 -3.38
CA ASP A 62 -6.67 15.01 -3.99
C ASP A 62 -5.46 15.93 -3.81
N LEU A 63 -4.78 16.21 -4.92
CA LEU A 63 -3.54 16.99 -4.93
C LEU A 63 -3.77 18.45 -4.53
N LYS A 64 -4.93 19.01 -4.85
CA LYS A 64 -5.27 20.39 -4.46
C LYS A 64 -5.54 20.47 -2.96
N ALA A 65 -6.25 19.49 -2.42
CA ALA A 65 -6.46 19.37 -0.98
C ALA A 65 -5.13 19.17 -0.24
N LEU A 66 -4.24 18.30 -0.76
CA LEU A 66 -2.90 18.08 -0.21
C LEU A 66 -2.13 19.40 -0.10
N GLU A 67 -2.02 20.15 -1.19
CA GLU A 67 -1.25 21.39 -1.21
C GLU A 67 -1.85 22.46 -0.28
N ASN A 68 -3.17 22.55 -0.21
CA ASN A 68 -3.88 23.47 0.69
C ASN A 68 -3.63 23.14 2.17
N LEU A 69 -3.69 21.85 2.54
CA LEU A 69 -3.43 21.37 3.91
C LEU A 69 -1.99 21.66 4.32
N ILE A 70 -1.01 21.39 3.45
CA ILE A 70 0.40 21.70 3.69
C ILE A 70 0.58 23.22 3.91
N ALA A 71 0.01 24.04 3.02
CA ALA A 71 0.13 25.50 3.13
C ALA A 71 -0.49 26.04 4.43
N GLN A 72 -1.61 25.46 4.85
CA GLN A 72 -2.25 25.82 6.12
C GLN A 72 -1.42 25.41 7.32
N ASP A 73 -0.83 24.21 7.30
CA ASP A 73 0.05 23.73 8.37
C ASP A 73 1.29 24.61 8.51
N VAL A 74 1.94 24.97 7.40
CA VAL A 74 3.07 25.92 7.42
C VAL A 74 2.67 27.26 8.02
N LYS A 75 1.50 27.80 7.63
CA LYS A 75 0.97 29.04 8.19
C LYS A 75 0.73 28.97 9.70
N ASN A 76 0.32 27.79 10.18
CA ASN A 76 0.06 27.52 11.60
C ASN A 76 1.36 27.22 12.39
N GLY A 77 2.52 27.24 11.76
CA GLY A 77 3.81 26.94 12.37
C GLY A 77 4.08 25.44 12.55
N ASN A 78 3.32 24.58 11.88
CA ASN A 78 3.60 23.16 11.77
C ASN A 78 4.71 22.89 10.76
N ILE A 79 5.31 21.71 10.85
CA ILE A 79 6.47 21.28 10.05
C ILE A 79 6.04 20.11 9.17
N PRO A 80 5.79 20.33 7.88
CA PRO A 80 5.55 19.25 6.93
C PRO A 80 6.80 18.37 6.77
N VAL A 81 6.69 17.07 7.06
CA VAL A 81 7.83 16.16 7.03
C VAL A 81 7.76 15.24 5.81
N CYS A 82 6.62 14.61 5.59
CA CYS A 82 6.50 13.55 4.58
C CYS A 82 5.09 13.53 3.97
N ALA A 83 5.02 13.28 2.66
CA ALA A 83 3.82 12.80 2.00
C ALA A 83 3.98 11.32 1.62
N VAL A 84 2.89 10.56 1.75
CA VAL A 84 2.84 9.14 1.43
C VAL A 84 1.91 8.94 0.25
N ALA A 85 2.47 8.59 -0.90
CA ALA A 85 1.72 8.15 -2.07
C ALA A 85 1.39 6.67 -1.95
N THR A 86 0.12 6.28 -2.07
CA THR A 86 -0.29 4.87 -2.01
C THR A 86 -0.37 4.28 -3.41
N ILE A 87 0.35 3.19 -3.63
CA ILE A 87 0.38 2.47 -4.91
C ILE A 87 -0.45 1.19 -4.76
N GLY A 88 -1.75 1.36 -4.94
CA GLY A 88 -2.74 0.31 -4.71
C GLY A 88 -3.32 0.38 -3.30
N THR A 89 -4.33 1.21 -3.09
CA THR A 89 -5.04 1.30 -1.81
C THR A 89 -5.69 -0.04 -1.46
N THR A 90 -5.80 -0.34 -0.15
CA THR A 90 -6.30 -1.62 0.35
C THR A 90 -7.70 -1.94 -0.17
N ASP A 91 -8.56 -0.95 -0.27
CA ASP A 91 -9.95 -1.18 -0.66
C ASP A 91 -10.19 -1.08 -2.16
N TYR A 92 -9.64 -0.07 -2.79
CA TYR A 92 -9.98 0.24 -4.20
C TYR A 92 -8.87 -0.15 -5.18
N GLY A 93 -7.65 -0.42 -4.70
CA GLY A 93 -6.50 -0.64 -5.57
C GLY A 93 -6.08 0.62 -6.34
N SER A 94 -6.56 1.79 -5.95
CA SER A 94 -6.24 3.06 -6.61
C SER A 94 -4.79 3.45 -6.41
N ILE A 95 -4.22 4.17 -7.38
CA ILE A 95 -2.82 4.53 -7.44
C ILE A 95 -2.67 6.05 -7.44
N ASP A 96 -2.00 6.60 -6.44
CA ASP A 96 -1.73 8.02 -6.34
C ASP A 96 -0.71 8.51 -7.39
N ASP A 97 -0.80 9.77 -7.80
CA ASP A 97 0.09 10.38 -8.79
C ASP A 97 1.44 10.79 -8.17
N VAL A 98 2.37 9.85 -8.16
CA VAL A 98 3.73 10.03 -7.59
C VAL A 98 4.43 11.28 -8.14
N GLN A 99 4.31 11.57 -9.46
CA GLN A 99 5.02 12.69 -10.07
C GLN A 99 4.50 14.04 -9.57
N LYS A 100 3.18 14.16 -9.45
CA LYS A 100 2.58 15.41 -8.96
C LYS A 100 2.78 15.59 -7.46
N ILE A 101 2.70 14.50 -6.67
CA ILE A 101 3.01 14.55 -5.25
C ILE A 101 4.49 14.92 -5.05
N ARG A 102 5.42 14.39 -5.85
CA ARG A 102 6.85 14.78 -5.82
C ARG A 102 7.03 16.28 -6.03
N ALA A 103 6.36 16.87 -7.02
CA ALA A 103 6.46 18.30 -7.28
C ALA A 103 5.98 19.16 -6.08
N ILE A 104 4.93 18.70 -5.38
CA ILE A 104 4.47 19.34 -4.13
C ILE A 104 5.52 19.16 -3.03
N CYS A 105 6.04 17.95 -2.84
CA CYS A 105 7.08 17.68 -1.85
C CYS A 105 8.34 18.53 -2.07
N ASP A 106 8.78 18.68 -3.31
CA ASP A 106 9.95 19.51 -3.67
C ASP A 106 9.73 20.98 -3.30
N LYS A 107 8.52 21.50 -3.53
CA LYS A 107 8.17 22.89 -3.18
C LYS A 107 8.29 23.15 -1.68
N TYR A 108 7.99 22.17 -0.82
CA TYR A 108 7.97 22.31 0.62
C TYR A 108 9.14 21.63 1.34
N GLY A 109 10.10 21.05 0.60
CA GLY A 109 11.26 20.35 1.17
C GLY A 109 10.90 19.08 1.93
N MET A 110 9.86 18.36 1.48
CA MET A 110 9.30 17.20 2.15
C MET A 110 9.85 15.89 1.57
N TRP A 111 9.89 14.86 2.42
CA TRP A 111 10.12 13.48 2.00
C TRP A 111 8.91 12.93 1.26
N LEU A 112 9.15 12.18 0.19
CA LEU A 112 8.12 11.41 -0.49
C LEU A 112 8.34 9.92 -0.26
N HIS A 113 7.40 9.28 0.43
CA HIS A 113 7.34 7.84 0.57
C HIS A 113 6.29 7.24 -0.35
N ALA A 114 6.59 6.13 -1.02
CA ALA A 114 5.58 5.33 -1.69
C ALA A 114 5.23 4.09 -0.86
N ASP A 115 3.99 4.01 -0.39
CA ASP A 115 3.44 2.76 0.11
C ASP A 115 3.01 1.91 -1.09
N ALA A 116 3.95 1.14 -1.62
CA ALA A 116 3.74 0.22 -2.72
C ALA A 116 3.62 -1.25 -2.22
N ALA A 117 3.25 -1.43 -0.96
CA ALA A 117 3.10 -2.73 -0.34
C ALA A 117 2.20 -3.67 -1.17
N TYR A 118 1.12 -3.14 -1.77
CA TYR A 118 0.23 -3.91 -2.62
C TYR A 118 0.66 -3.88 -4.09
N GLY A 119 0.80 -2.70 -4.69
CA GLY A 119 0.94 -2.53 -6.13
C GLY A 119 2.36 -2.69 -6.69
N SER A 120 3.37 -2.92 -5.85
CA SER A 120 4.77 -2.97 -6.30
C SER A 120 5.05 -4.05 -7.37
N ALA A 121 4.37 -5.19 -7.34
CA ALA A 121 4.57 -6.25 -8.33
C ALA A 121 4.17 -5.85 -9.75
N VAL A 122 3.32 -4.83 -9.90
CA VAL A 122 2.88 -4.30 -11.21
C VAL A 122 4.06 -3.80 -12.05
N ILE A 123 5.21 -3.45 -11.41
CA ILE A 123 6.43 -3.06 -12.11
C ILE A 123 6.96 -4.14 -13.05
N LEU A 124 6.66 -5.42 -12.77
CA LEU A 124 7.11 -6.56 -13.57
C LEU A 124 6.24 -6.80 -14.81
N SER A 125 5.07 -6.18 -14.88
CA SER A 125 4.20 -6.28 -16.05
C SER A 125 4.60 -5.28 -17.13
N PRO A 126 5.01 -5.71 -18.33
CA PRO A 126 5.24 -4.81 -19.45
C PRO A 126 4.00 -3.98 -19.82
N ASP A 127 2.80 -4.56 -19.64
CA ASP A 127 1.54 -3.96 -20.05
C ASP A 127 1.01 -2.93 -19.03
N TYR A 128 1.25 -3.17 -17.74
CA TYR A 128 0.66 -2.37 -16.67
C TYR A 128 1.65 -1.54 -15.84
N LYS A 129 2.97 -1.74 -15.97
CA LYS A 129 4.00 -1.03 -15.18
C LYS A 129 3.87 0.49 -15.20
N ASN A 130 3.36 1.05 -16.29
CA ASN A 130 3.20 2.50 -16.42
C ASN A 130 2.10 3.06 -15.50
N ARG A 131 1.21 2.21 -14.96
CA ARG A 131 0.16 2.63 -14.02
C ARG A 131 0.71 3.06 -12.68
N ILE A 132 1.78 2.42 -12.20
CA ILE A 132 2.34 2.70 -10.86
C ILE A 132 3.24 3.95 -10.81
N GLY A 133 3.42 4.62 -11.94
CA GLY A 133 4.21 5.83 -12.00
C GLY A 133 5.71 5.59 -11.88
N LYS A 134 6.43 6.66 -11.55
CA LYS A 134 7.89 6.64 -11.44
C LYS A 134 8.32 6.52 -9.99
N LEU A 135 8.35 5.30 -9.45
CA LEU A 135 8.75 5.03 -8.07
C LEU A 135 10.17 5.51 -7.73
N ASN A 136 11.05 5.65 -8.73
CA ASN A 136 12.38 6.20 -8.56
C ASN A 136 12.41 7.70 -8.20
N LEU A 137 11.27 8.39 -8.24
CA LEU A 137 11.14 9.76 -7.74
C LEU A 137 10.92 9.80 -6.22
N CYS A 138 10.55 8.68 -5.60
CA CYS A 138 10.35 8.60 -4.16
C CYS A 138 11.67 8.52 -3.42
N ASP A 139 11.73 9.08 -2.22
CA ASP A 139 12.88 8.98 -1.34
C ASP A 139 12.93 7.59 -0.67
N SER A 140 11.76 6.98 -0.46
CA SER A 140 11.66 5.59 0.00
C SER A 140 10.39 4.90 -0.53
N VAL A 141 10.44 3.56 -0.61
CA VAL A 141 9.36 2.70 -1.12
C VAL A 141 9.21 1.49 -0.22
N THR A 142 7.97 1.18 0.19
CA THR A 142 7.64 -0.11 0.83
C THR A 142 7.19 -1.12 -0.21
N VAL A 143 7.70 -2.35 -0.12
CA VAL A 143 7.36 -3.48 -0.99
C VAL A 143 6.98 -4.68 -0.13
N ASP A 144 5.81 -5.28 -0.34
CA ASP A 144 5.42 -6.53 0.32
C ASP A 144 5.43 -7.69 -0.67
N PHE A 145 6.44 -8.54 -0.53
CA PHE A 145 6.55 -9.76 -1.35
C PHE A 145 5.47 -10.80 -0.99
N HIS A 146 4.88 -10.71 0.19
CA HIS A 146 3.80 -11.59 0.63
C HIS A 146 2.39 -11.15 0.18
N LYS A 147 2.28 -10.15 -0.69
CA LYS A 147 1.03 -9.73 -1.34
C LYS A 147 1.00 -10.17 -2.80
N MET A 148 1.07 -9.30 -3.78
CA MET A 148 0.99 -9.66 -5.20
C MET A 148 2.14 -10.56 -5.71
N PHE A 149 3.27 -10.61 -5.02
CA PHE A 149 4.33 -11.57 -5.35
C PHE A 149 4.06 -12.99 -4.81
N LEU A 150 2.95 -13.21 -4.09
CA LEU A 150 2.45 -14.51 -3.62
C LEU A 150 3.42 -15.29 -2.71
N MET A 151 4.32 -14.61 -2.03
CA MET A 151 5.25 -15.26 -1.11
C MET A 151 4.61 -15.51 0.27
N PRO A 152 5.07 -16.52 1.02
CA PRO A 152 4.59 -16.74 2.38
C PRO A 152 4.85 -15.55 3.30
N ILE A 153 3.87 -15.22 4.14
CA ILE A 153 3.95 -14.16 5.16
C ILE A 153 5.00 -14.54 6.23
N SER A 154 5.76 -13.60 6.74
CA SER A 154 5.92 -12.21 6.34
C SER A 154 7.16 -12.07 5.45
N CYS A 155 7.09 -11.23 4.44
CA CYS A 155 8.26 -10.92 3.61
C CYS A 155 8.06 -9.54 2.99
N SER A 156 8.81 -8.54 3.48
CA SER A 156 8.70 -7.15 3.06
C SER A 156 10.07 -6.51 2.96
N ALA A 157 10.18 -5.47 2.14
CA ALA A 157 11.37 -4.64 2.04
C ALA A 157 11.01 -3.15 2.10
N VAL A 158 11.93 -2.37 2.61
CA VAL A 158 11.97 -0.91 2.44
C VAL A 158 13.16 -0.59 1.57
N LEU A 159 12.91 0.11 0.48
CA LEU A 159 13.93 0.62 -0.42
C LEU A 159 14.10 2.11 -0.14
N ALA A 160 15.33 2.59 -0.02
CA ALA A 160 15.65 4.00 0.08
C ALA A 160 16.44 4.42 -1.15
N LYS A 161 16.24 5.67 -1.57
CA LYS A 161 16.91 6.23 -2.76
C LYS A 161 18.41 6.38 -2.54
N ASP A 162 18.81 6.69 -1.29
CA ASP A 162 20.18 6.87 -0.86
C ASP A 162 20.48 5.87 0.27
N ASP A 163 21.60 5.14 0.14
CA ASP A 163 22.04 4.16 1.14
C ASP A 163 22.37 4.84 2.48
N ALA A 164 22.86 6.09 2.46
CA ALA A 164 23.09 6.89 3.66
C ALA A 164 21.85 7.02 4.57
N ASN A 165 20.65 6.85 4.03
CA ASN A 165 19.43 6.87 4.84
C ASN A 165 19.32 5.67 5.80
N PHE A 166 20.10 4.60 5.60
CA PHE A 166 20.17 3.46 6.52
C PHE A 166 21.15 3.68 7.67
N GLU A 167 22.04 4.66 7.62
CA GLU A 167 22.97 4.99 8.70
C GLU A 167 22.28 5.28 10.05
N VAL A 168 20.98 5.64 9.99
CA VAL A 168 20.15 5.82 11.20
C VAL A 168 20.03 4.55 12.04
N PHE A 169 20.19 3.37 11.43
CA PHE A 169 20.15 2.08 12.12
C PHE A 169 21.53 1.55 12.49
N GLU A 170 22.59 2.18 12.00
CA GLU A 170 23.94 1.71 12.16
C GLU A 170 24.44 1.88 13.60
N LEU A 171 24.89 0.80 14.16
CA LEU A 171 25.53 0.73 15.48
C LEU A 171 26.60 -0.34 15.41
N HIS A 172 27.86 0.02 15.71
CA HIS A 172 28.96 -0.90 15.75
C HIS A 172 29.14 -1.48 17.14
N ALA A 173 29.48 -2.74 17.20
CA ALA A 173 29.85 -3.45 18.43
C ALA A 173 30.97 -4.44 18.13
N ASP A 174 32.00 -4.41 18.93
CA ASP A 174 33.25 -5.21 18.76
C ASP A 174 33.01 -6.71 18.63
N TYR A 175 31.89 -7.20 19.20
CA TYR A 175 31.55 -8.63 19.18
C TYR A 175 30.65 -9.06 17.99
N LEU A 176 30.15 -8.12 17.20
CA LEU A 176 29.12 -8.43 16.19
C LEU A 176 29.40 -7.86 14.79
N ASN A 177 29.73 -6.57 14.71
CA ASN A 177 29.92 -5.86 13.46
C ASN A 177 30.95 -4.75 13.63
N ARG A 178 32.23 -5.12 13.53
CA ARG A 178 33.31 -4.16 13.65
C ARG A 178 33.39 -3.25 12.44
N GLU A 179 33.79 -1.99 12.65
CA GLU A 179 34.07 -1.08 11.53
C GLU A 179 35.17 -1.63 10.61
N GLU A 180 36.22 -2.27 11.19
CA GLU A 180 37.29 -2.90 10.43
C GLU A 180 36.82 -3.99 9.49
N ASP A 181 35.80 -4.78 9.86
CA ASP A 181 35.22 -5.81 9.01
C ASP A 181 34.54 -5.19 7.77
N GLU A 182 33.93 -4.03 7.93
CA GLU A 182 33.26 -3.31 6.81
C GLU A 182 34.30 -2.66 5.89
N GLU A 183 35.40 -2.13 6.43
CA GLU A 183 36.55 -1.65 5.64
C GLU A 183 37.17 -2.78 4.80
N ASP A 184 37.18 -4.00 5.32
CA ASP A 184 37.60 -5.21 4.62
C ASP A 184 36.57 -5.75 3.60
N GLY A 185 35.43 -5.09 3.47
CA GLY A 185 34.38 -5.41 2.47
C GLY A 185 33.34 -6.44 2.93
N TYR A 186 33.28 -6.77 4.21
CA TYR A 186 32.21 -7.60 4.77
C TYR A 186 30.89 -6.78 4.84
N ILE A 187 29.81 -7.34 4.29
CA ILE A 187 28.49 -6.70 4.31
C ILE A 187 27.74 -7.09 5.57
N ASN A 188 27.63 -6.16 6.51
CA ASN A 188 26.87 -6.32 7.73
C ASN A 188 25.42 -5.83 7.55
N LEU A 189 24.44 -6.75 7.70
CA LEU A 189 23.02 -6.42 7.59
C LEU A 189 22.43 -5.86 8.89
N VAL A 190 23.17 -5.93 10.00
CA VAL A 190 22.76 -5.44 11.33
C VAL A 190 22.47 -3.94 11.28
N GLY A 191 23.31 -3.16 10.59
CA GLY A 191 23.15 -1.73 10.40
C GLY A 191 22.03 -1.33 9.42
N LYS A 192 21.34 -2.27 8.79
CA LYS A 192 20.27 -1.98 7.81
C LYS A 192 18.86 -2.17 8.36
N SER A 193 18.68 -2.49 9.64
CA SER A 193 17.38 -2.66 10.28
C SER A 193 17.43 -2.56 11.79
N ILE A 194 16.26 -2.43 12.46
CA ILE A 194 16.15 -2.40 13.92
C ILE A 194 16.52 -3.76 14.54
N GLN A 195 16.22 -4.85 13.85
CA GLN A 195 16.45 -6.21 14.38
C GLN A 195 17.86 -6.67 14.05
N THR A 196 18.60 -7.09 15.07
CA THR A 196 19.93 -7.70 14.94
C THR A 196 19.85 -9.07 14.29
N THR A 197 19.00 -9.96 14.84
CA THR A 197 18.77 -11.30 14.30
C THR A 197 17.45 -11.32 13.53
N ARG A 198 17.50 -11.75 12.27
CA ARG A 198 16.35 -11.80 11.37
C ARG A 198 16.20 -13.17 10.74
N ARG A 199 14.94 -13.56 10.48
CA ARG A 199 14.66 -14.70 9.62
C ARG A 199 15.15 -14.40 8.20
N PHE A 200 15.74 -15.40 7.53
CA PHE A 200 16.27 -15.25 6.17
C PHE A 200 15.15 -15.23 5.11
N ASP A 201 14.27 -14.24 5.21
CA ASP A 201 13.13 -14.10 4.28
C ASP A 201 13.56 -13.75 2.85
N ALA A 202 14.74 -13.18 2.65
CA ALA A 202 15.31 -12.94 1.31
C ALA A 202 15.47 -14.23 0.48
N LEU A 203 15.64 -15.40 1.15
CA LEU A 203 15.68 -16.69 0.46
C LEU A 203 14.38 -16.98 -0.28
N LYS A 204 13.22 -16.63 0.28
CA LYS A 204 11.92 -16.77 -0.39
C LYS A 204 11.89 -15.99 -1.69
N VAL A 205 12.39 -14.74 -1.65
CA VAL A 205 12.47 -13.87 -2.82
C VAL A 205 13.36 -14.47 -3.88
N LEU A 206 14.58 -14.89 -3.50
CA LEU A 206 15.53 -15.51 -4.42
C LEU A 206 14.94 -16.75 -5.09
N CYS A 207 14.40 -17.70 -4.30
CA CYS A 207 13.85 -18.94 -4.84
C CYS A 207 12.66 -18.68 -5.76
N ALA A 208 11.77 -17.76 -5.38
CA ALA A 208 10.59 -17.46 -6.18
C ALA A 208 10.96 -16.78 -7.51
N PHE A 209 11.88 -15.82 -7.49
CA PHE A 209 12.36 -15.18 -8.73
C PHE A 209 13.17 -16.12 -9.60
N GLN A 210 13.93 -17.05 -9.03
CA GLN A 210 14.60 -18.09 -9.82
C GLN A 210 13.62 -19.07 -10.46
N TYR A 211 12.52 -19.39 -9.79
CA TYR A 211 11.52 -20.33 -10.29
C TYR A 211 10.60 -19.72 -11.35
N TYR A 212 10.02 -18.55 -11.07
CA TYR A 212 9.05 -17.91 -11.95
C TYR A 212 9.70 -17.01 -13.00
N GLY A 213 10.83 -16.38 -12.67
CA GLY A 213 11.44 -15.33 -13.49
C GLY A 213 10.57 -14.06 -13.57
N ALA A 214 11.05 -13.09 -14.32
CA ALA A 214 10.29 -11.84 -14.55
C ALA A 214 9.01 -12.12 -15.36
N ASP A 215 9.08 -12.98 -16.37
CA ASP A 215 7.95 -13.32 -17.24
C ASP A 215 6.84 -14.06 -16.48
N GLY A 216 7.21 -14.98 -15.58
CA GLY A 216 6.24 -15.67 -14.72
C GLY A 216 5.49 -14.71 -13.82
N TYR A 217 6.20 -13.74 -13.22
CA TYR A 217 5.55 -12.70 -12.43
C TYR A 217 4.72 -11.74 -13.28
N ALA A 218 5.19 -11.38 -14.50
CA ALA A 218 4.40 -10.57 -15.42
C ALA A 218 3.06 -11.26 -15.74
N ASN A 219 3.08 -12.56 -16.03
CA ASN A 219 1.87 -13.34 -16.28
C ASN A 219 0.93 -13.39 -15.06
N ILE A 220 1.47 -13.58 -13.83
CA ILE A 220 0.67 -13.55 -12.60
C ILE A 220 -0.02 -12.20 -12.46
N VAL A 221 0.71 -11.09 -12.61
CA VAL A 221 0.18 -9.73 -12.49
C VAL A 221 -0.86 -9.47 -13.57
N ASN A 222 -0.57 -9.77 -14.83
CA ASN A 222 -1.48 -9.56 -15.95
C ASN A 222 -2.79 -10.31 -15.72
N THR A 223 -2.73 -11.62 -15.42
CA THR A 223 -3.93 -12.43 -15.18
C THR A 223 -4.78 -11.88 -14.04
N THR A 224 -4.18 -11.42 -12.95
CA THR A 224 -4.95 -10.89 -11.82
C THR A 224 -5.62 -9.55 -12.14
N ILE A 225 -4.99 -8.70 -12.94
CA ILE A 225 -5.56 -7.43 -13.41
C ILE A 225 -6.64 -7.70 -14.46
N GLU A 226 -6.42 -8.59 -15.40
CA GLU A 226 -7.39 -8.98 -16.42
C GLU A 226 -8.65 -9.60 -15.81
N ASN A 227 -8.50 -10.46 -14.81
CA ASN A 227 -9.62 -11.02 -14.05
C ASN A 227 -10.42 -9.92 -13.33
N ALA A 228 -9.77 -8.89 -12.82
CA ALA A 228 -10.45 -7.76 -12.20
C ALA A 228 -11.24 -6.93 -13.22
N HIS A 229 -10.68 -6.67 -14.39
CA HIS A 229 -11.39 -6.00 -15.48
C HIS A 229 -12.55 -6.85 -16.01
N TYR A 230 -12.33 -8.16 -16.20
CA TYR A 230 -13.41 -9.08 -16.58
C TYR A 230 -14.58 -9.00 -15.61
N LEU A 231 -14.31 -9.14 -14.32
CA LEU A 231 -15.34 -9.07 -13.29
C LEU A 231 -16.03 -7.71 -13.26
N TYR A 232 -15.30 -6.61 -13.38
CA TYR A 232 -15.84 -5.26 -13.40
C TYR A 232 -16.81 -5.06 -14.54
N GLU A 233 -16.45 -5.46 -15.77
CA GLU A 233 -17.31 -5.30 -16.94
C GLU A 233 -18.60 -6.17 -16.85
N HIS A 234 -18.51 -7.37 -16.30
CA HIS A 234 -19.67 -8.25 -16.12
C HIS A 234 -20.62 -7.72 -15.02
N LEU A 235 -20.07 -7.24 -13.89
CA LEU A 235 -20.87 -6.61 -12.84
C LEU A 235 -21.54 -5.32 -13.34
N LYS A 236 -20.85 -4.54 -14.14
CA LYS A 236 -21.38 -3.30 -14.73
C LYS A 236 -22.49 -3.54 -15.74
N ALA A 237 -22.45 -4.66 -16.46
CA ALA A 237 -23.46 -5.07 -17.43
C ALA A 237 -24.73 -5.67 -16.80
N ASP A 238 -24.67 -6.16 -15.55
CA ASP A 238 -25.83 -6.74 -14.86
C ASP A 238 -26.48 -5.71 -13.92
N SER A 239 -27.73 -5.34 -14.21
CA SER A 239 -28.51 -4.35 -13.44
C SER A 239 -28.75 -4.73 -11.97
N ALA A 240 -28.47 -5.97 -11.56
CA ALA A 240 -28.53 -6.39 -10.17
C ALA A 240 -27.36 -5.83 -9.33
N PHE A 241 -26.34 -5.29 -9.97
CA PHE A 241 -25.14 -4.78 -9.31
C PHE A 241 -24.91 -3.30 -9.59
N GLN A 242 -24.21 -2.66 -8.67
CA GLN A 242 -23.64 -1.32 -8.82
C GLN A 242 -22.12 -1.43 -8.67
N VAL A 243 -21.39 -0.86 -9.63
CA VAL A 243 -19.93 -0.69 -9.59
C VAL A 243 -19.62 0.80 -9.64
N PHE A 244 -18.53 1.23 -8.99
CA PHE A 244 -18.26 2.65 -8.79
C PHE A 244 -16.96 3.11 -9.43
N ILE A 245 -15.94 2.26 -9.40
CA ILE A 245 -14.59 2.60 -9.82
C ILE A 245 -14.03 1.49 -10.68
N GLU A 246 -13.50 1.85 -11.82
CA GLU A 246 -12.78 0.93 -12.69
C GLU A 246 -11.46 0.51 -12.00
N PRO A 247 -11.15 -0.80 -11.92
CA PRO A 247 -9.97 -1.27 -11.24
C PRO A 247 -8.67 -0.85 -11.94
N GLU A 248 -7.75 -0.27 -11.19
CA GLU A 248 -6.39 0.01 -11.70
C GLU A 248 -5.45 -1.19 -11.51
N ILE A 249 -5.72 -2.00 -10.48
CA ILE A 249 -5.01 -3.24 -10.19
C ILE A 249 -6.07 -4.36 -10.09
N SER A 250 -5.99 -5.21 -9.09
CA SER A 250 -6.81 -6.41 -8.96
C SER A 250 -7.92 -6.31 -7.90
N SER A 251 -8.32 -5.10 -7.50
CA SER A 251 -9.42 -4.88 -6.56
C SER A 251 -10.67 -4.37 -7.27
N VAL A 252 -11.82 -5.03 -7.04
CA VAL A 252 -13.12 -4.64 -7.60
C VAL A 252 -14.08 -4.38 -6.46
N VAL A 253 -14.61 -3.15 -6.37
CA VAL A 253 -15.59 -2.73 -5.38
C VAL A 253 -16.95 -2.61 -6.04
N PHE A 254 -17.93 -3.29 -5.48
CA PHE A 254 -19.28 -3.38 -6.00
C PHE A 254 -20.30 -3.59 -4.88
N ARG A 255 -21.57 -3.51 -5.21
CA ARG A 255 -22.66 -3.94 -4.31
C ARG A 255 -23.81 -4.50 -5.13
N LEU A 256 -24.66 -5.29 -4.49
CA LEU A 256 -25.99 -5.54 -5.04
C LEU A 256 -26.82 -4.26 -4.98
N ASP A 257 -27.66 -4.03 -5.96
CA ASP A 257 -28.67 -2.96 -5.94
C ASP A 257 -29.79 -3.30 -4.93
N ALA A 258 -29.41 -3.25 -3.65
CA ALA A 258 -30.21 -3.62 -2.50
C ALA A 258 -29.76 -2.82 -1.27
N SER A 259 -30.44 -3.01 -0.14
CA SER A 259 -30.09 -2.35 1.12
C SER A 259 -28.68 -2.77 1.62
N ASP A 260 -28.11 -1.98 2.53
CA ASP A 260 -26.84 -2.30 3.17
C ASP A 260 -26.93 -3.59 3.97
N ASP A 261 -28.07 -3.87 4.61
CA ASP A 261 -28.27 -5.08 5.40
C ASP A 261 -28.29 -6.34 4.54
N VAL A 262 -28.86 -6.26 3.32
CA VAL A 262 -28.80 -7.35 2.34
C VAL A 262 -27.34 -7.59 1.92
N ASN A 263 -26.57 -6.56 1.59
CA ASN A 263 -25.16 -6.69 1.21
C ASN A 263 -24.32 -7.30 2.35
N LYS A 264 -24.54 -6.89 3.59
CA LYS A 264 -23.90 -7.50 4.78
C LYS A 264 -24.31 -8.96 5.00
N ALA A 265 -25.60 -9.27 4.78
CA ALA A 265 -26.11 -10.64 4.93
C ALA A 265 -25.50 -11.57 3.88
N VAL A 266 -25.44 -11.14 2.62
CA VAL A 266 -24.80 -11.89 1.51
C VAL A 266 -23.35 -12.21 1.86
N ARG A 267 -22.57 -11.22 2.29
CA ARG A 267 -21.18 -11.46 2.69
C ARG A 267 -21.08 -12.50 3.81
N ARG A 268 -21.94 -12.43 4.82
CA ARG A 268 -21.94 -13.39 5.95
C ARG A 268 -22.26 -14.80 5.48
N LYS A 269 -23.26 -14.96 4.60
CA LYS A 269 -23.63 -16.27 4.06
C LYS A 269 -22.51 -16.87 3.21
N LEU A 270 -21.90 -16.10 2.31
CA LEU A 270 -20.75 -16.54 1.53
C LEU A 270 -19.62 -17.10 2.41
N ILE A 271 -19.31 -16.44 3.52
CA ILE A 271 -18.27 -16.89 4.44
C ILE A 271 -18.67 -18.16 5.19
N HIS A 272 -19.90 -18.21 5.73
CA HIS A 272 -20.30 -19.27 6.65
C HIS A 272 -20.88 -20.50 5.96
N GLU A 273 -21.56 -20.33 4.83
CA GLU A 273 -22.26 -21.41 4.14
C GLU A 273 -21.42 -21.95 2.97
N ASP A 274 -20.76 -21.05 2.19
CA ASP A 274 -20.03 -21.42 0.97
C ASP A 274 -18.52 -21.45 1.15
N GLY A 275 -18.01 -21.01 2.31
CA GLY A 275 -16.56 -20.93 2.56
C GLY A 275 -15.83 -19.91 1.67
N VAL A 276 -16.55 -18.97 1.06
CA VAL A 276 -16.02 -17.93 0.18
C VAL A 276 -15.79 -16.64 0.97
N VAL A 277 -14.53 -16.24 1.08
CA VAL A 277 -14.15 -15.01 1.79
C VAL A 277 -14.03 -13.86 0.79
N ILE A 278 -14.93 -12.88 0.94
CA ILE A 278 -14.85 -11.59 0.23
C ILE A 278 -14.74 -10.43 1.20
N GLY A 279 -14.13 -9.35 0.76
CA GLY A 279 -13.99 -8.12 1.53
C GLY A 279 -15.29 -7.32 1.61
N GLN A 280 -15.31 -6.35 2.53
CA GLN A 280 -16.34 -5.33 2.64
C GLN A 280 -15.67 -3.98 2.84
N THR A 281 -16.23 -2.96 2.21
CA THR A 281 -15.82 -1.56 2.37
C THR A 281 -17.03 -0.64 2.33
N VAL A 282 -16.82 0.66 2.39
CA VAL A 282 -17.88 1.67 2.29
C VAL A 282 -17.52 2.64 1.16
N TYR A 283 -18.44 2.87 0.24
CA TYR A 283 -18.35 3.89 -0.80
C TYR A 283 -19.56 4.82 -0.71
N ASP A 284 -19.31 6.12 -0.59
CA ASP A 284 -20.35 7.15 -0.43
C ASP A 284 -21.42 6.79 0.63
N GLY A 285 -20.94 6.36 1.80
CA GLY A 285 -21.80 5.96 2.94
C GLY A 285 -22.53 4.62 2.76
N LYS A 286 -22.37 3.93 1.63
CA LYS A 286 -23.04 2.66 1.33
C LYS A 286 -22.11 1.47 1.56
N THR A 287 -22.64 0.40 2.13
CA THR A 287 -21.92 -0.88 2.28
C THR A 287 -21.67 -1.50 0.91
N CYS A 288 -20.41 -1.80 0.61
CA CYS A 288 -19.96 -2.45 -0.62
C CYS A 288 -19.24 -3.76 -0.31
N LEU A 289 -19.32 -4.68 -1.26
CA LEU A 289 -18.55 -5.91 -1.30
C LEU A 289 -17.26 -5.66 -2.09
N LYS A 290 -16.23 -6.45 -1.83
CA LYS A 290 -14.94 -6.27 -2.49
C LYS A 290 -14.29 -7.59 -2.83
N PHE A 291 -13.88 -7.74 -4.08
CA PHE A 291 -12.90 -8.75 -4.48
C PHE A 291 -11.50 -8.15 -4.51
N THR A 292 -10.53 -8.90 -4.00
CA THR A 292 -9.11 -8.64 -4.19
C THR A 292 -8.52 -9.88 -4.86
N LEU A 293 -8.40 -9.82 -6.19
CA LEU A 293 -8.05 -10.97 -7.03
C LEU A 293 -6.53 -11.13 -7.09
N LEU A 294 -5.95 -11.90 -6.17
CA LEU A 294 -4.51 -12.19 -6.13
C LEU A 294 -4.16 -13.57 -6.67
N ASN A 295 -5.12 -14.50 -6.69
CA ASN A 295 -4.87 -15.86 -7.15
C ASN A 295 -4.99 -15.94 -8.69
N PRO A 296 -3.88 -16.16 -9.43
CA PRO A 296 -3.92 -16.22 -10.88
C PRO A 296 -4.62 -17.49 -11.43
N LEU A 297 -4.95 -18.44 -10.56
CA LEU A 297 -5.67 -19.67 -10.94
C LEU A 297 -7.19 -19.51 -10.92
N VAL A 298 -7.70 -18.33 -10.58
CA VAL A 298 -9.13 -18.05 -10.66
C VAL A 298 -9.52 -17.90 -12.12
N THR A 299 -10.47 -18.75 -12.57
CA THR A 299 -10.99 -18.71 -13.94
C THR A 299 -12.22 -17.81 -14.07
N HIS A 300 -12.55 -17.39 -15.28
CA HIS A 300 -13.76 -16.61 -15.56
C HIS A 300 -15.02 -17.36 -15.14
N GLU A 301 -15.12 -18.70 -15.39
CA GLU A 301 -16.27 -19.52 -15.00
C GLU A 301 -16.46 -19.51 -13.46
N LYS A 302 -15.35 -19.45 -12.70
CA LYS A 302 -15.43 -19.34 -11.25
C LYS A 302 -15.94 -17.98 -10.82
N LEU A 303 -15.53 -16.90 -11.50
CA LEU A 303 -16.04 -15.55 -11.25
C LEU A 303 -17.52 -15.44 -11.59
N ASP A 304 -17.95 -16.00 -12.72
CA ASP A 304 -19.37 -16.03 -13.13
C ASP A 304 -20.22 -16.79 -12.11
N SER A 305 -19.74 -17.95 -11.66
CA SER A 305 -20.40 -18.74 -10.61
C SER A 305 -20.55 -17.96 -9.31
N LEU A 306 -19.53 -17.20 -8.92
CA LEU A 306 -19.57 -16.38 -7.71
C LEU A 306 -20.54 -15.20 -7.86
N MET A 307 -20.60 -14.55 -9.01
CA MET A 307 -21.58 -13.49 -9.27
C MET A 307 -23.02 -14.03 -9.21
N ALA A 308 -23.27 -15.19 -9.83
CA ALA A 308 -24.56 -15.84 -9.78
C ALA A 308 -24.98 -16.19 -8.34
N GLU A 309 -24.04 -16.70 -7.54
CA GLU A 309 -24.29 -17.05 -6.12
C GLU A 309 -24.56 -15.80 -5.28
N ILE A 310 -23.77 -14.72 -5.45
CA ILE A 310 -24.01 -13.44 -4.76
C ILE A 310 -25.43 -12.93 -5.07
N LYS A 311 -25.86 -13.01 -6.33
CA LYS A 311 -27.20 -12.59 -6.76
C LYS A 311 -28.29 -13.43 -6.12
N ARG A 312 -28.15 -14.78 -6.14
CA ARG A 312 -29.06 -15.73 -5.48
C ARG A 312 -29.18 -15.45 -3.98
N LEU A 313 -28.06 -15.27 -3.30
CA LEU A 313 -28.04 -14.95 -1.86
C LEU A 313 -28.70 -13.58 -1.59
N GLY A 314 -28.55 -12.62 -2.48
CA GLY A 314 -29.22 -11.33 -2.39
C GLY A 314 -30.74 -11.45 -2.44
N GLU A 315 -31.28 -12.29 -3.32
CA GLU A 315 -32.72 -12.52 -3.45
C GLU A 315 -33.33 -13.16 -2.18
N ILE A 316 -32.65 -14.13 -1.58
CA ILE A 316 -33.13 -14.79 -0.34
C ILE A 316 -32.81 -14.00 0.94
N SER A 317 -32.16 -12.86 0.84
CA SER A 317 -31.81 -12.00 1.98
C SER A 317 -32.63 -10.70 2.01
N LYS A 318 -33.52 -10.50 1.01
CA LYS A 318 -34.52 -9.42 0.98
C LYS A 318 -35.66 -9.75 1.93
#